data_9342636ace82489ec7af09d8b33ddf5f
#
_entry.id   9342636ace82489ec7af09d8b33ddf5f
#
_cell.length_a   1.000
_cell.length_b   1.000
_cell.length_c   1.000
_cell.angle_alpha   90.00
_cell.angle_beta   90.00
_cell.angle_gamma   90.00
#
_symmetry.space_group_name_H-M   'P 1'
#
loop_
_entity.id
_entity.type
_entity.pdbx_description
1 polymer ?
#
loop_
_entity_poly.entity_id
_entity_poly.type
_entity_poly.pdbx_seq_one_letter_code
_entity_poly.pdbx_strand_id
1 'polypeptide(L)'
;MQLPVKDLLQSLDDALQPRRPAPGFATRPVEIAKPVVLPPWFIDRCRRAYLSVPFEGDSRVVGVTSSFRGEGRSSVAIGIATALAADTREQTLLLECDVERPSFCDFFGLVNGRGLSEWLDGTAPLAMVRMPYLPHMLMLPAGSPHPDPARLLYQMNESNFVAELRERFRNIVIDLPSMLDVAYSSLAARLAEHLLVVVRHGMTQTEDLEKLIFLLGRERISGIVLNGTNFTTPEWLRRLL
;
A
#
# COMPACT_ATOMS: atom_id res chain seq x y z
N MET A 1 -8.77 -17.57 16.93
CA MET A 1 -9.17 -16.22 17.41
C MET A 1 -9.65 -15.47 16.17
N GLN A 2 -10.94 -15.19 16.07
CA GLN A 2 -11.50 -14.45 14.94
C GLN A 2 -11.06 -12.99 15.04
N LEU A 3 -10.68 -12.40 13.91
CA LEU A 3 -10.44 -10.95 13.85
C LEU A 3 -11.74 -10.22 14.24
N PRO A 4 -11.65 -9.07 14.93
CA PRO A 4 -12.81 -8.28 15.31
C PRO A 4 -13.36 -7.51 14.10
N VAL A 5 -13.93 -8.23 13.13
CA VAL A 5 -14.45 -7.69 11.86
C VAL A 5 -15.52 -6.62 12.09
N LYS A 6 -16.35 -6.77 13.14
CA LYS A 6 -17.35 -5.74 13.50
C LYS A 6 -16.70 -4.40 13.87
N ASP A 7 -15.55 -4.44 14.54
CA ASP A 7 -14.83 -3.23 14.91
C ASP A 7 -14.14 -2.59 13.69
N LEU A 8 -13.78 -3.39 12.67
CA LEU A 8 -13.27 -2.88 11.41
C LEU A 8 -14.33 -2.03 10.69
N LEU A 9 -15.54 -2.55 10.53
CA LEU A 9 -16.63 -1.84 9.85
C LEU A 9 -16.97 -0.53 10.56
N GLN A 10 -17.05 -0.55 11.88
CA GLN A 10 -17.30 0.65 12.68
C GLN A 10 -16.15 1.66 12.57
N SER A 11 -14.91 1.21 12.62
CA SER A 11 -13.73 2.08 12.46
C SER A 11 -13.63 2.66 11.05
N LEU A 12 -14.05 1.91 10.02
CA LEU A 12 -14.13 2.37 8.63
C LEU A 12 -15.24 3.43 8.47
N ASP A 13 -16.41 3.20 9.06
CA ASP A 13 -17.53 4.14 9.04
C ASP A 13 -17.13 5.46 9.71
N ASP A 14 -16.48 5.40 10.86
CA ASP A 14 -15.97 6.58 11.57
C ASP A 14 -14.90 7.34 10.78
N ALA A 15 -14.06 6.64 10.03
CA ALA A 15 -13.03 7.23 9.18
C ALA A 15 -13.59 7.88 7.90
N LEU A 16 -14.68 7.34 7.35
CA LEU A 16 -15.31 7.78 6.10
C LEU A 16 -16.33 8.91 6.30
N GLN A 17 -16.92 9.06 7.51
CA GLN A 17 -17.89 10.12 7.76
C GLN A 17 -17.24 11.50 7.83
N PRO A 18 -17.87 12.54 7.23
CA PRO A 18 -17.51 13.93 7.53
C PRO A 18 -17.81 14.19 9.01
N ARG A 19 -16.79 14.52 9.77
CA ARG A 19 -16.73 14.64 11.23
C ARG A 19 -18.01 15.20 11.87
N ARG A 20 -18.75 14.35 12.59
CA ARG A 20 -19.47 14.73 13.81
C ARG A 20 -18.66 14.18 14.98
N PRO A 21 -18.35 14.99 16.00
CA PRO A 21 -17.67 14.49 17.19
C PRO A 21 -18.59 13.52 17.91
N ALA A 22 -18.21 12.25 17.95
CA ALA A 22 -18.87 11.28 18.84
C ALA A 22 -18.51 11.63 20.29
N PRO A 23 -19.46 11.63 21.22
CA PRO A 23 -19.19 11.90 22.62
C PRO A 23 -18.42 10.71 23.22
N GLY A 24 -17.16 10.94 23.61
CA GLY A 24 -16.41 10.01 24.48
C GLY A 24 -15.08 9.48 23.96
N PHE A 25 -14.78 9.56 22.68
CA PHE A 25 -13.45 9.22 22.16
C PHE A 25 -12.90 10.39 21.34
N ALA A 26 -11.93 11.09 21.91
CA ALA A 26 -11.14 12.07 21.19
C ALA A 26 -10.21 11.30 20.22
N THR A 27 -10.73 10.91 19.06
CA THR A 27 -9.88 10.64 17.90
C THR A 27 -9.28 11.97 17.49
N ARG A 28 -8.14 12.34 18.09
CA ARG A 28 -7.32 13.38 17.50
C ARG A 28 -7.04 12.94 16.05
N PRO A 29 -7.34 13.78 15.06
CA PRO A 29 -6.90 13.48 13.70
C PRO A 29 -5.41 13.22 13.78
N VAL A 30 -4.96 12.11 13.24
CA VAL A 30 -3.54 11.84 13.12
C VAL A 30 -3.01 12.92 12.17
N GLU A 31 -2.25 13.87 12.72
CA GLU A 31 -1.66 14.92 11.93
C GLU A 31 -0.48 14.34 11.15
N ILE A 32 -0.53 14.49 9.85
CA ILE A 32 0.63 14.25 8.99
C ILE A 32 1.56 15.44 9.19
N ALA A 33 2.64 15.23 9.94
CA ALA A 33 3.62 16.27 10.22
C ALA A 33 4.43 16.67 8.97
N LYS A 34 4.47 15.81 7.94
CA LYS A 34 5.23 16.03 6.71
C LYS A 34 4.32 15.82 5.50
N PRO A 35 3.91 16.90 4.80
CA PRO A 35 3.22 16.73 3.53
C PRO A 35 4.16 16.09 2.52
N VAL A 36 3.79 14.91 2.02
CA VAL A 36 4.55 14.25 0.97
C VAL A 36 4.06 14.78 -0.37
N VAL A 37 4.88 15.61 -1.00
CA VAL A 37 4.62 16.11 -2.36
C VAL A 37 5.42 15.24 -3.34
N LEU A 38 4.71 14.40 -4.08
CA LEU A 38 5.31 13.58 -5.13
C LEU A 38 5.45 14.42 -6.41
N PRO A 39 6.61 14.38 -7.10
CA PRO A 39 6.78 15.10 -8.34
C PRO A 39 5.77 14.66 -9.42
N PRO A 40 5.23 15.58 -10.25
CA PRO A 40 4.25 15.25 -11.29
C PRO A 40 4.72 14.12 -12.22
N TRP A 41 5.98 14.16 -12.65
CA TRP A 41 6.54 13.11 -13.52
C TRP A 41 6.51 11.71 -12.87
N PHE A 42 6.65 11.63 -11.54
CA PHE A 42 6.57 10.36 -10.81
C PHE A 42 5.13 9.85 -10.75
N ILE A 43 4.17 10.73 -10.48
CA ILE A 43 2.74 10.40 -10.52
C ILE A 43 2.34 9.89 -11.90
N ASP A 44 2.81 10.54 -12.99
CA ASP A 44 2.51 10.10 -14.36
C ASP A 44 3.05 8.70 -14.66
N ARG A 45 4.22 8.35 -14.13
CA ARG A 45 4.75 6.98 -14.24
C ARG A 45 3.94 5.97 -13.44
N CYS A 46 3.54 6.33 -12.22
CA CYS A 46 2.66 5.50 -11.41
C CYS A 46 1.28 5.32 -12.07
N ARG A 47 0.78 6.36 -12.73
CA ARG A 47 -0.47 6.29 -13.54
C ARG A 47 -0.36 5.24 -14.63
N ARG A 48 0.73 5.23 -15.39
CA ARG A 48 0.97 4.19 -16.42
C ARG A 48 1.04 2.79 -15.82
N ALA A 49 1.65 2.65 -14.64
CA ALA A 49 1.74 1.36 -13.96
C ALA A 49 0.36 0.83 -13.56
N TYR A 50 -0.50 1.64 -12.92
CA TYR A 50 -1.81 1.15 -12.52
C TYR A 50 -2.76 0.90 -13.71
N LEU A 51 -2.61 1.63 -14.81
CA LEU A 51 -3.41 1.43 -16.03
C LEU A 51 -3.10 0.08 -16.71
N SER A 52 -1.97 -0.54 -16.42
CA SER A 52 -1.66 -1.90 -16.90
C SER A 52 -2.34 -2.99 -16.09
N VAL A 53 -2.89 -2.66 -14.91
CA VAL A 53 -3.58 -3.62 -14.04
C VAL A 53 -5.01 -3.80 -14.53
N PRO A 54 -5.45 -5.03 -14.80
CA PRO A 54 -6.84 -5.30 -15.14
C PRO A 54 -7.78 -4.78 -14.05
N PHE A 55 -8.94 -4.30 -14.47
CA PHE A 55 -9.98 -3.85 -13.56
C PHE A 55 -11.27 -4.58 -13.92
N GLU A 56 -11.57 -5.59 -13.11
CA GLU A 56 -12.77 -6.40 -13.24
C GLU A 56 -13.60 -6.29 -11.95
N GLY A 57 -14.91 -6.07 -12.08
CA GLY A 57 -15.81 -5.98 -10.94
C GLY A 57 -15.86 -4.61 -10.25
N ASP A 58 -16.23 -4.59 -8.96
CA ASP A 58 -16.58 -3.38 -8.21
C ASP A 58 -15.40 -2.76 -7.46
N SER A 59 -14.30 -3.47 -7.27
CA SER A 59 -13.11 -2.97 -6.58
C SER A 59 -11.83 -3.53 -7.19
N ARG A 60 -10.75 -2.80 -7.04
CA ARG A 60 -9.39 -3.17 -7.49
C ARG A 60 -8.48 -3.36 -6.29
N VAL A 61 -7.84 -4.51 -6.19
CA VAL A 61 -6.84 -4.80 -5.14
C VAL A 61 -5.48 -5.07 -5.78
N VAL A 62 -4.57 -4.11 -5.63
CA VAL A 62 -3.24 -4.14 -6.25
C VAL A 62 -2.17 -4.21 -5.18
N GLY A 63 -1.38 -5.27 -5.18
CA GLY A 63 -0.17 -5.38 -4.36
C GLY A 63 1.05 -4.83 -5.09
N VAL A 64 1.87 -4.08 -4.39
CA VAL A 64 3.15 -3.58 -4.88
C VAL A 64 4.25 -4.24 -4.07
N THR A 65 5.15 -4.95 -4.75
CA THR A 65 6.25 -5.67 -4.12
C THR A 65 7.55 -5.54 -4.89
N SER A 66 8.62 -6.17 -4.39
CA SER A 66 9.95 -6.17 -5.01
C SER A 66 10.71 -7.44 -4.65
N SER A 67 11.85 -7.71 -5.30
CA SER A 67 12.72 -8.83 -4.94
C SER A 67 13.34 -8.61 -3.56
N PHE A 68 13.91 -7.43 -3.34
CA PHE A 68 14.61 -7.08 -2.10
C PHE A 68 14.15 -5.73 -1.54
N ARG A 69 14.52 -5.46 -0.31
CA ARG A 69 14.32 -4.15 0.33
C ARG A 69 15.15 -3.08 -0.39
N GLY A 70 14.64 -1.84 -0.36
CA GLY A 70 15.34 -0.70 -0.96
C GLY A 70 15.12 -0.51 -2.46
N GLU A 71 14.31 -1.34 -3.13
CA GLU A 71 14.00 -1.20 -4.55
C GLU A 71 12.96 -0.12 -4.86
N GLY A 72 12.32 0.46 -3.83
CA GLY A 72 11.40 1.59 -3.94
C GLY A 72 9.92 1.22 -4.02
N ARG A 73 9.55 -0.01 -3.62
CA ARG A 73 8.17 -0.49 -3.63
C ARG A 73 7.19 0.44 -2.92
N SER A 74 7.52 0.88 -1.68
CA SER A 74 6.66 1.75 -0.87
C SER A 74 6.43 3.10 -1.55
N SER A 75 7.46 3.70 -2.15
CA SER A 75 7.32 4.94 -2.93
C SER A 75 6.39 4.74 -4.13
N VAL A 76 6.51 3.61 -4.83
CA VAL A 76 5.65 3.27 -5.97
C VAL A 76 4.22 3.01 -5.50
N ALA A 77 4.01 2.29 -4.39
CA ALA A 77 2.68 2.07 -3.81
C ALA A 77 1.99 3.39 -3.44
N ILE A 78 2.69 4.30 -2.77
CA ILE A 78 2.20 5.66 -2.46
C ILE A 78 1.85 6.43 -3.74
N GLY A 79 2.73 6.38 -4.75
CA GLY A 79 2.49 7.04 -6.03
C GLY A 79 1.29 6.50 -6.79
N ILE A 80 1.08 5.18 -6.80
CA ILE A 80 -0.08 4.53 -7.43
C ILE A 80 -1.36 4.90 -6.69
N ALA A 81 -1.39 4.81 -5.36
CA ALA A 81 -2.57 5.18 -4.56
C ALA A 81 -2.92 6.66 -4.77
N THR A 82 -1.91 7.54 -4.79
CA THR A 82 -2.08 8.97 -5.08
C THR A 82 -2.68 9.21 -6.47
N ALA A 83 -2.14 8.54 -7.50
CA ALA A 83 -2.64 8.67 -8.87
C ALA A 83 -4.08 8.15 -8.99
N LEU A 84 -4.38 6.98 -8.42
CA LEU A 84 -5.73 6.41 -8.41
C LEU A 84 -6.74 7.32 -7.74
N ALA A 85 -6.44 7.82 -6.54
CA ALA A 85 -7.34 8.71 -5.81
C ALA A 85 -7.60 10.02 -6.56
N ALA A 86 -6.57 10.59 -7.20
CA ALA A 86 -6.69 11.82 -7.97
C ALA A 86 -7.46 11.64 -9.28
N ASP A 87 -7.21 10.56 -10.00
CA ASP A 87 -7.77 10.32 -11.34
C ASP A 87 -9.21 9.81 -11.28
N THR A 88 -9.50 8.88 -10.37
CA THR A 88 -10.84 8.25 -10.25
C THR A 88 -11.79 9.04 -9.37
N ARG A 89 -11.28 9.80 -8.41
CA ARG A 89 -12.03 10.46 -7.33
C ARG A 89 -12.88 9.47 -6.50
N GLU A 90 -12.48 8.19 -6.53
CA GLU A 90 -13.11 7.13 -5.78
C GLU A 90 -12.35 6.86 -4.48
N GLN A 91 -13.04 6.29 -3.49
CA GLN A 91 -12.40 5.92 -2.22
C GLN A 91 -11.23 4.97 -2.46
N THR A 92 -10.05 5.40 -2.10
CA THR A 92 -8.79 4.69 -2.28
C THR A 92 -8.13 4.45 -0.94
N LEU A 93 -7.79 3.20 -0.66
CA LEU A 93 -7.01 2.81 0.51
C LEU A 93 -5.58 2.51 0.11
N LEU A 94 -4.63 3.09 0.80
CA LEU A 94 -3.23 2.68 0.83
C LEU A 94 -2.98 1.89 2.12
N LEU A 95 -2.67 0.61 1.99
CA LEU A 95 -2.46 -0.31 3.11
C LEU A 95 -0.99 -0.73 3.18
N GLU A 96 -0.35 -0.57 4.33
CA GLU A 96 1.00 -1.07 4.58
C GLU A 96 0.95 -2.46 5.22
N CYS A 97 1.56 -3.46 4.55
CA CYS A 97 1.63 -4.85 5.01
C CYS A 97 3.04 -5.34 5.35
N ASP A 98 4.07 -4.49 5.29
CA ASP A 98 5.39 -4.82 5.86
C ASP A 98 5.36 -4.56 7.37
N VAL A 99 4.69 -5.43 8.11
CA VAL A 99 4.48 -5.31 9.56
C VAL A 99 5.73 -5.61 10.39
N GLU A 100 6.78 -6.16 9.79
CA GLU A 100 8.07 -6.36 10.45
C GLU A 100 8.91 -5.09 10.45
N ARG A 101 8.90 -4.36 9.32
CA ARG A 101 9.67 -3.11 9.15
C ARG A 101 8.78 -2.03 8.52
N PRO A 102 7.78 -1.56 9.26
CA PRO A 102 6.90 -0.52 8.77
C PRO A 102 7.67 0.77 8.51
N SER A 103 7.24 1.51 7.50
CA SER A 103 7.92 2.73 7.05
C SER A 103 7.01 3.95 6.99
N PHE A 104 5.69 3.75 6.93
CA PHE A 104 4.75 4.84 6.70
C PHE A 104 4.68 5.81 7.88
N CYS A 105 4.78 5.32 9.11
CA CYS A 105 4.77 6.19 10.28
C CYS A 105 5.92 7.19 10.24
N ASP A 106 7.13 6.74 9.93
CA ASP A 106 8.30 7.60 9.81
C ASP A 106 8.26 8.49 8.57
N PHE A 107 7.82 7.92 7.44
CA PHE A 107 7.75 8.62 6.16
C PHE A 107 6.78 9.80 6.20
N PHE A 108 5.60 9.62 6.80
CA PHE A 108 4.57 10.64 6.92
C PHE A 108 4.67 11.44 8.23
N GLY A 109 5.58 11.09 9.14
CA GLY A 109 5.75 11.74 10.43
C GLY A 109 4.52 11.59 11.33
N LEU A 110 3.94 10.37 11.37
CA LEU A 110 2.75 10.10 12.19
C LEU A 110 3.14 10.02 13.67
N VAL A 111 2.53 10.89 14.47
CA VAL A 111 2.71 10.84 15.92
C VAL A 111 1.84 9.71 16.50
N ASN A 112 2.43 8.86 17.34
CA ASN A 112 1.79 7.68 17.92
C ASN A 112 1.41 6.57 16.92
N GLY A 113 2.28 6.27 16.02
CA GLY A 113 2.28 5.27 14.93
C GLY A 113 1.46 3.99 15.11
N ARG A 114 0.20 4.11 15.56
CA ARG A 114 -0.72 2.98 15.66
C ARG A 114 -1.28 2.64 14.29
N GLY A 115 -1.44 1.36 14.04
CA GLY A 115 -1.93 0.89 12.76
C GLY A 115 -2.49 -0.52 12.83
N LEU A 116 -2.18 -1.27 11.79
CA LEU A 116 -2.65 -2.63 11.60
C LEU A 116 -2.21 -3.59 12.72
N SER A 117 -0.96 -3.49 13.17
CA SER A 117 -0.39 -4.37 14.22
C SER A 117 -1.16 -4.25 15.53
N GLU A 118 -1.34 -3.03 16.02
CA GLU A 118 -2.03 -2.77 17.28
C GLU A 118 -3.51 -3.15 17.23
N TRP A 119 -4.14 -2.95 16.06
CA TRP A 119 -5.54 -3.34 15.89
C TRP A 119 -5.71 -4.86 15.87
N LEU A 120 -4.86 -5.59 15.15
CA LEU A 120 -4.90 -7.05 15.07
C LEU A 120 -4.60 -7.72 16.41
N ASP A 121 -3.75 -7.10 17.23
CA ASP A 121 -3.49 -7.54 18.61
C ASP A 121 -4.57 -7.13 19.61
N GLY A 122 -5.56 -6.33 19.20
CA GLY A 122 -6.63 -5.83 20.07
C GLY A 122 -6.15 -4.80 21.09
N THR A 123 -4.96 -4.21 20.91
CA THR A 123 -4.37 -3.22 21.83
C THR A 123 -4.77 -1.79 21.52
N ALA A 124 -5.27 -1.54 20.29
CA ALA A 124 -5.81 -0.24 19.88
C ALA A 124 -6.91 -0.39 18.81
N PRO A 125 -7.82 0.59 18.70
CA PRO A 125 -8.74 0.65 17.58
C PRO A 125 -7.99 0.87 16.26
N LEU A 126 -8.60 0.48 15.13
CA LEU A 126 -8.02 0.71 13.81
C LEU A 126 -7.85 2.19 13.55
N ALA A 127 -6.63 2.62 13.29
CA ALA A 127 -6.29 4.01 13.02
C ALA A 127 -6.02 4.21 11.52
N MET A 128 -6.96 4.83 10.81
CA MET A 128 -6.77 5.26 9.43
C MET A 128 -6.45 6.76 9.36
N VAL A 129 -5.54 7.10 8.48
CA VAL A 129 -5.06 8.46 8.27
C VAL A 129 -5.66 9.02 6.98
N ARG A 130 -6.38 10.13 7.07
CA ARG A 130 -6.87 10.85 5.89
C ARG A 130 -5.76 11.70 5.31
N MET A 131 -5.52 11.56 4.02
CA MET A 131 -4.51 12.36 3.32
C MET A 131 -5.01 13.81 3.14
N PRO A 132 -4.25 14.84 3.59
CA PRO A 132 -4.74 16.24 3.64
C PRO A 132 -5.14 16.81 2.29
N TYR A 133 -4.41 16.42 1.22
CA TYR A 133 -4.61 16.97 -0.13
C TYR A 133 -5.35 16.03 -1.07
N LEU A 134 -5.76 14.84 -0.57
CA LEU A 134 -6.45 13.81 -1.34
C LEU A 134 -7.65 13.29 -0.52
N PRO A 135 -8.78 14.00 -0.55
CA PRO A 135 -9.93 13.69 0.31
C PRO A 135 -10.51 12.28 0.08
N HIS A 136 -10.24 11.70 -1.08
CA HIS A 136 -10.66 10.35 -1.44
C HIS A 136 -9.61 9.27 -1.08
N MET A 137 -8.52 9.63 -0.41
CA MET A 137 -7.48 8.70 -0.01
C MET A 137 -7.38 8.58 1.51
N LEU A 138 -7.51 7.34 1.97
CA LEU A 138 -7.15 6.93 3.33
C LEU A 138 -5.88 6.07 3.29
N MET A 139 -5.11 6.14 4.35
CA MET A 139 -3.94 5.29 4.56
C MET A 139 -4.10 4.52 5.86
N LEU A 140 -3.82 3.22 5.82
CA LEU A 140 -3.71 2.36 6.98
C LEU A 140 -2.24 1.95 7.13
N PRO A 141 -1.50 2.56 8.07
CA PRO A 141 -0.13 2.17 8.33
C PRO A 141 -0.08 0.81 9.03
N ALA A 142 1.03 0.12 8.93
CA ALA A 142 1.24 -1.14 9.67
C ALA A 142 1.34 -0.92 11.19
N GLY A 143 1.71 0.27 11.64
CA GLY A 143 1.88 0.59 13.06
C GLY A 143 3.29 0.32 13.55
N SER A 144 3.43 -0.19 14.77
CA SER A 144 4.72 -0.60 15.32
C SER A 144 5.20 -1.92 14.71
N PRO A 145 6.52 -2.15 14.63
CA PRO A 145 7.06 -3.44 14.22
C PRO A 145 6.48 -4.58 15.05
N HIS A 146 5.93 -5.59 14.38
CA HIS A 146 5.31 -6.72 15.06
C HIS A 146 6.30 -7.89 15.23
N PRO A 147 6.38 -8.54 16.42
CA PRO A 147 7.31 -9.62 16.66
C PRO A 147 6.96 -10.93 15.94
N ASP A 148 5.69 -11.12 15.55
CA ASP A 148 5.20 -12.30 14.82
C ASP A 148 4.39 -11.90 13.56
N PRO A 149 5.08 -11.42 12.50
CA PRO A 149 4.44 -10.95 11.27
C PRO A 149 3.66 -12.06 10.55
N ALA A 150 4.18 -13.30 10.60
CA ALA A 150 3.56 -14.44 9.92
C ALA A 150 2.17 -14.74 10.50
N ARG A 151 2.03 -14.70 11.82
CA ARG A 151 0.74 -14.90 12.52
C ARG A 151 -0.28 -13.85 12.10
N LEU A 152 0.11 -12.57 12.08
CA LEU A 152 -0.80 -11.49 11.67
C LEU A 152 -1.29 -11.67 10.24
N LEU A 153 -0.38 -11.92 9.30
CA LEU A 153 -0.72 -12.11 7.90
C LEU A 153 -1.56 -13.36 7.67
N TYR A 154 -1.29 -14.43 8.43
CA TYR A 154 -2.13 -15.62 8.40
C TYR A 154 -3.56 -15.31 8.86
N GLN A 155 -3.73 -14.60 9.97
CA GLN A 155 -5.04 -14.18 10.47
C GLN A 155 -5.80 -13.31 9.45
N MET A 156 -5.11 -12.39 8.76
CA MET A 156 -5.71 -11.57 7.70
C MET A 156 -6.21 -12.41 6.53
N ASN A 157 -5.46 -13.44 6.13
CA ASN A 157 -5.86 -14.34 5.04
C ASN A 157 -7.04 -15.25 5.42
N GLU A 158 -7.09 -15.73 6.67
CA GLU A 158 -8.19 -16.60 7.16
C GLU A 158 -9.47 -15.81 7.46
N SER A 159 -9.38 -14.49 7.55
CA SER A 159 -10.52 -13.61 7.76
C SER A 159 -11.03 -13.03 6.45
N ASN A 160 -12.21 -12.42 6.49
CA ASN A 160 -12.75 -11.65 5.37
C ASN A 160 -12.15 -10.23 5.29
N PHE A 161 -10.94 -9.99 5.81
CA PHE A 161 -10.37 -8.66 5.95
C PHE A 161 -10.37 -7.86 4.64
N VAL A 162 -9.82 -8.43 3.56
CA VAL A 162 -9.78 -7.75 2.26
C VAL A 162 -11.17 -7.61 1.65
N ALA A 163 -12.05 -8.61 1.83
CA ALA A 163 -13.44 -8.55 1.34
C ALA A 163 -14.21 -7.39 1.99
N GLU A 164 -14.07 -7.21 3.31
CA GLU A 164 -14.68 -6.09 4.03
C GLU A 164 -14.14 -4.72 3.57
N LEU A 165 -12.84 -4.64 3.28
CA LEU A 165 -12.24 -3.43 2.71
C LEU A 165 -12.83 -3.12 1.31
N ARG A 166 -13.09 -4.14 0.50
CA ARG A 166 -13.66 -4.00 -0.86
C ARG A 166 -15.07 -3.41 -0.86
N GLU A 167 -15.83 -3.61 0.20
CA GLU A 167 -17.15 -3.00 0.34
C GLU A 167 -17.10 -1.47 0.50
N ARG A 168 -15.96 -0.95 0.97
CA ARG A 168 -15.76 0.48 1.30
C ARG A 168 -14.86 1.22 0.34
N PHE A 169 -13.93 0.51 -0.30
CA PHE A 169 -12.90 1.10 -1.14
C PHE A 169 -12.98 0.55 -2.57
N ARG A 170 -13.10 1.46 -3.51
CA ARG A 170 -13.04 1.14 -4.94
C ARG A 170 -11.63 0.74 -5.37
N ASN A 171 -10.62 1.34 -4.76
CA ASN A 171 -9.23 1.06 -5.03
C ASN A 171 -8.51 0.73 -3.71
N ILE A 172 -7.81 -0.39 -3.68
CA ILE A 172 -6.97 -0.81 -2.56
C ILE A 172 -5.56 -1.06 -3.11
N VAL A 173 -4.59 -0.28 -2.63
CA VAL A 173 -3.17 -0.46 -2.96
C VAL A 173 -2.47 -0.97 -1.71
N ILE A 174 -1.85 -2.13 -1.82
CA ILE A 174 -1.16 -2.79 -0.71
C ILE A 174 0.34 -2.69 -0.92
N ASP A 175 1.04 -1.99 -0.02
CA ASP A 175 2.50 -2.03 0.07
C ASP A 175 2.91 -3.33 0.75
N LEU A 176 3.35 -4.29 -0.04
CA LEU A 176 3.73 -5.63 0.40
C LEU A 176 5.20 -5.68 0.82
N PRO A 177 5.62 -6.60 1.70
CA PRO A 177 7.04 -6.85 1.94
C PRO A 177 7.75 -7.33 0.67
N SER A 178 9.09 -7.26 0.67
CA SER A 178 9.93 -7.84 -0.38
C SER A 178 9.84 -9.37 -0.36
N MET A 179 9.94 -10.00 -1.54
CA MET A 179 9.59 -11.42 -1.70
C MET A 179 10.72 -12.39 -1.39
N LEU A 180 11.98 -12.00 -1.60
CA LEU A 180 13.09 -12.95 -1.50
C LEU A 180 13.86 -12.88 -0.17
N ASP A 181 13.74 -11.79 0.56
CA ASP A 181 14.40 -11.58 1.86
C ASP A 181 13.45 -11.62 3.07
N VAL A 182 12.16 -11.89 2.85
CA VAL A 182 11.14 -11.95 3.89
C VAL A 182 10.38 -13.29 3.81
N ALA A 183 10.55 -14.13 4.81
CA ALA A 183 10.04 -15.51 4.79
C ALA A 183 8.51 -15.64 4.67
N TYR A 184 7.75 -14.70 5.21
CA TYR A 184 6.27 -14.69 5.21
C TYR A 184 5.67 -13.86 4.06
N SER A 185 6.49 -13.34 3.15
CA SER A 185 6.06 -12.45 2.07
C SER A 185 4.97 -13.04 1.17
N SER A 186 4.99 -14.35 0.95
CA SER A 186 3.96 -15.06 0.19
C SER A 186 2.57 -14.98 0.84
N LEU A 187 2.49 -14.91 2.17
CA LEU A 187 1.22 -14.70 2.88
C LEU A 187 0.68 -13.29 2.61
N ALA A 188 1.55 -12.28 2.65
CA ALA A 188 1.16 -10.92 2.33
C ALA A 188 0.71 -10.78 0.86
N ALA A 189 1.40 -11.44 -0.07
CA ALA A 189 1.06 -11.42 -1.48
C ALA A 189 -0.33 -12.01 -1.79
N ARG A 190 -0.84 -12.93 -0.96
CA ARG A 190 -2.20 -13.49 -1.13
C ARG A 190 -3.32 -12.48 -0.91
N LEU A 191 -3.05 -11.39 -0.18
CA LEU A 191 -4.03 -10.33 0.06
C LEU A 191 -4.37 -9.52 -1.19
N ALA A 192 -3.52 -9.57 -2.23
CA ALA A 192 -3.73 -8.85 -3.49
C ALA A 192 -4.17 -9.78 -4.61
N GLU A 193 -5.00 -9.29 -5.51
CA GLU A 193 -5.40 -10.00 -6.74
C GLU A 193 -4.37 -9.84 -7.84
N HIS A 194 -3.90 -8.63 -8.00
CA HIS A 194 -2.93 -8.24 -9.01
C HIS A 194 -1.65 -7.74 -8.35
N LEU A 195 -0.52 -8.10 -8.91
CA LEU A 195 0.78 -7.72 -8.37
C LEU A 195 1.54 -6.84 -9.37
N LEU A 196 2.10 -5.74 -8.87
CA LEU A 196 3.10 -4.94 -9.56
C LEU A 196 4.44 -5.17 -8.88
N VAL A 197 5.42 -5.58 -9.68
CA VAL A 197 6.77 -5.88 -9.21
C VAL A 197 7.67 -4.68 -9.49
N VAL A 198 8.24 -4.10 -8.45
CA VAL A 198 9.22 -3.02 -8.57
C VAL A 198 10.61 -3.63 -8.70
N VAL A 199 11.31 -3.24 -9.74
CA VAL A 199 12.68 -3.65 -10.06
C VAL A 199 13.56 -2.41 -10.05
N ARG A 200 14.67 -2.43 -9.33
CA ARG A 200 15.59 -1.31 -9.29
C ARG A 200 16.74 -1.49 -10.28
N HIS A 201 16.84 -0.56 -11.23
CA HIS A 201 17.93 -0.54 -12.22
C HIS A 201 19.30 -0.56 -11.54
N GLY A 202 20.15 -1.47 -11.99
CA GLY A 202 21.51 -1.64 -11.44
C GLY A 202 21.61 -2.33 -10.08
N MET A 203 20.47 -2.79 -9.51
CA MET A 203 20.44 -3.56 -8.25
C MET A 203 19.85 -4.95 -8.43
N THR A 204 18.67 -5.04 -9.02
CA THR A 204 17.95 -6.31 -9.19
C THR A 204 18.58 -7.11 -10.32
N GLN A 205 19.01 -8.33 -10.04
CA GLN A 205 19.52 -9.26 -11.04
C GLN A 205 18.37 -9.98 -11.73
N THR A 206 18.59 -10.40 -12.99
CA THR A 206 17.57 -11.13 -13.78
C THR A 206 17.15 -12.42 -13.10
N GLU A 207 18.12 -13.15 -12.55
CA GLU A 207 17.91 -14.43 -11.86
C GLU A 207 17.03 -14.26 -10.60
N ASP A 208 17.13 -13.13 -9.90
CA ASP A 208 16.30 -12.84 -8.73
C ASP A 208 14.88 -12.47 -9.15
N LEU A 209 14.74 -11.74 -10.25
CA LEU A 209 13.44 -11.46 -10.83
C LEU A 209 12.74 -12.75 -11.30
N GLU A 210 13.46 -13.69 -11.91
CA GLU A 210 12.94 -15.01 -12.31
C GLU A 210 12.46 -15.81 -11.11
N LYS A 211 13.25 -15.85 -10.01
CA LYS A 211 12.85 -16.51 -8.75
C LYS A 211 11.58 -15.88 -8.18
N LEU A 212 11.49 -14.56 -8.20
CA LEU A 212 10.32 -13.83 -7.72
C LEU A 212 9.08 -14.15 -8.57
N ILE A 213 9.20 -14.15 -9.90
CA ILE A 213 8.11 -14.50 -10.82
C ILE A 213 7.64 -15.93 -10.57
N PHE A 214 8.57 -16.86 -10.36
CA PHE A 214 8.25 -18.24 -10.03
C PHE A 214 7.51 -18.35 -8.68
N LEU A 215 7.95 -17.62 -7.66
CA LEU A 215 7.33 -17.63 -6.34
C LEU A 215 5.90 -17.06 -6.34
N LEU A 216 5.66 -16.00 -7.08
CA LEU A 216 4.37 -15.30 -7.11
C LEU A 216 3.34 -15.90 -8.07
N GLY A 217 3.81 -16.64 -9.11
CA GLY A 217 3.01 -17.03 -10.26
C GLY A 217 2.88 -15.89 -11.29
N ARG A 218 3.26 -16.18 -12.54
CA ARG A 218 3.29 -15.18 -13.62
C ARG A 218 1.91 -14.57 -13.89
N GLU A 219 0.87 -15.35 -13.76
CA GLU A 219 -0.52 -14.96 -14.01
C GLU A 219 -1.03 -13.86 -13.05
N ARG A 220 -0.43 -13.76 -11.88
CA ARG A 220 -0.77 -12.73 -10.88
C ARG A 220 -0.01 -11.42 -11.08
N ILE A 221 1.06 -11.44 -11.89
CA ILE A 221 1.90 -10.27 -12.14
C ILE A 221 1.32 -9.48 -13.31
N SER A 222 0.70 -8.36 -13.02
CA SER A 222 0.10 -7.46 -14.02
C SER A 222 1.10 -6.51 -14.65
N GLY A 223 2.26 -6.31 -14.03
CA GLY A 223 3.29 -5.44 -14.59
C GLY A 223 4.57 -5.38 -13.77
N ILE A 224 5.62 -4.88 -14.43
CA ILE A 224 6.93 -4.62 -13.81
C ILE A 224 7.20 -3.12 -13.90
N VAL A 225 7.56 -2.50 -12.77
CA VAL A 225 7.92 -1.09 -12.67
C VAL A 225 9.42 -0.96 -12.51
N LEU A 226 10.10 -0.47 -13.54
CA LEU A 226 11.53 -0.21 -13.47
C LEU A 226 11.81 1.13 -12.78
N ASN A 227 12.37 1.07 -11.58
CA ASN A 227 12.71 2.20 -10.74
C ASN A 227 14.21 2.55 -10.80
N GLY A 228 14.56 3.79 -10.45
CA GLY A 228 15.96 4.25 -10.39
C GLY A 228 16.65 4.43 -11.75
N THR A 229 15.89 4.52 -12.83
CA THR A 229 16.45 4.82 -14.16
C THR A 229 16.69 6.32 -14.30
N ASN A 230 17.93 6.71 -14.53
CA ASN A 230 18.26 8.04 -14.99
C ASN A 230 17.97 8.13 -16.51
N PHE A 231 16.76 8.52 -16.86
CA PHE A 231 16.43 8.80 -18.27
C PHE A 231 16.98 10.19 -18.60
N THR A 232 18.23 10.26 -18.99
CA THR A 232 18.75 11.44 -19.66
C THR A 232 18.33 11.37 -21.12
N THR A 233 17.36 12.21 -21.51
CA THR A 233 17.07 12.40 -22.94
C THR A 233 18.37 12.76 -23.64
N PRO A 234 18.83 12.01 -24.65
CA PRO A 234 20.05 12.34 -25.36
C PRO A 234 20.02 13.79 -25.83
N GLU A 235 21.16 14.49 -25.75
CA GLU A 235 21.23 15.93 -26.09
C GLU A 235 20.72 16.25 -27.50
N TRP A 236 20.95 15.34 -28.43
CA TRP A 236 20.45 15.49 -29.82
C TRP A 236 18.92 15.48 -29.89
N LEU A 237 18.23 14.72 -29.03
CA LEU A 237 16.76 14.67 -28.96
C LEU A 237 16.19 15.90 -28.24
N ARG A 238 16.91 16.46 -27.27
CA ARG A 238 16.55 17.72 -26.61
C ARG A 238 16.56 18.93 -27.54
N ARG A 239 17.33 18.86 -28.60
CA ARG A 239 17.40 19.95 -29.60
C ARG A 239 16.29 19.86 -30.65
N LEU A 240 15.53 18.79 -30.69
CA LEU A 240 14.43 18.54 -31.62
C LEU A 240 13.04 18.72 -30.98
N LEU A 241 12.97 18.84 -29.67
CA LEU A 241 11.76 19.09 -28.86
C LEU A 241 11.79 20.53 -28.32
#